data_38c20b9735205af4251a754c3bc0e90d
#
_entry.id   38c20b9735205af4251a754c3bc0e90d
#
_cell.length_a   1.000
_cell.length_b   1.000
_cell.length_c   1.000
_cell.angle_alpha   90.00
_cell.angle_beta   90.00
_cell.angle_gamma   90.00
#
_symmetry.space_group_name_H-M   'P 1'
#
loop_
_entity.id
_entity.type
_entity.pdbx_description
1 polymer ?
#
loop_
_entity_poly.entity_id
_entity_poly.type
_entity_poly.pdbx_seq_one_letter_code
_entity_poly.pdbx_strand_id
1 'polypeptide(L)'
;MRKKLMAGLYLLWMLVFTIVPLLFVFYYGFTSSDGTFTFSNITAIFEKIHIQALGLSLLLAVITTAVCLLFAYPLALILSKSAAKNRSFVIFIFILPMWINFLLRIIAIRMLLSDNGILNYILSVLNLPNFSIMYTPAAIVIGMVYDY
;
A
#
# COMPACT_ATOMS: atom_id res chain seq x y z
N MET A 1 26.24 -8.00 -31.25
CA MET A 1 25.54 -6.78 -31.64
C MET A 1 24.05 -6.78 -31.27
N ARG A 2 23.24 -7.79 -31.58
CA ARG A 2 21.80 -7.87 -31.23
C ARG A 2 21.47 -7.63 -29.73
N LYS A 3 22.20 -8.25 -28.80
CA LYS A 3 21.95 -8.07 -27.35
C LYS A 3 22.15 -6.64 -26.88
N LYS A 4 23.13 -5.92 -27.42
CA LYS A 4 23.36 -4.50 -27.09
C LYS A 4 22.27 -3.59 -27.65
N LEU A 5 21.74 -3.90 -28.81
CA LEU A 5 20.64 -3.17 -29.44
C LEU A 5 19.34 -3.34 -28.65
N MET A 6 19.01 -4.56 -28.24
CA MET A 6 17.83 -4.85 -27.42
C MET A 6 17.94 -4.20 -26.03
N ALA A 7 19.12 -4.23 -25.40
CA ALA A 7 19.36 -3.54 -24.15
C ALA A 7 19.23 -2.02 -24.30
N GLY A 8 19.71 -1.44 -25.41
CA GLY A 8 19.57 -0.01 -25.69
C GLY A 8 18.12 0.41 -25.88
N LEU A 9 17.32 -0.38 -26.60
CA LEU A 9 15.90 -0.12 -26.80
C LEU A 9 15.11 -0.17 -25.47
N TYR A 10 15.41 -1.16 -24.63
CA TYR A 10 14.83 -1.28 -23.30
C TYR A 10 15.19 -0.10 -22.39
N LEU A 11 16.47 0.31 -22.37
CA LEU A 11 16.92 1.47 -21.62
C LEU A 11 16.24 2.75 -22.09
N LEU A 12 16.13 2.95 -23.41
CA LEU A 12 15.43 4.11 -23.96
C LEU A 12 13.97 4.14 -23.52
N TRP A 13 13.28 2.99 -23.64
CA TRP A 13 11.89 2.86 -23.19
C TRP A 13 11.74 3.18 -21.71
N MET A 14 12.57 2.59 -20.84
CA MET A 14 12.56 2.84 -19.40
C MET A 14 12.85 4.31 -19.06
N LEU A 15 13.83 4.93 -19.74
CA LEU A 15 14.14 6.35 -19.57
C LEU A 15 12.95 7.24 -19.94
N VAL A 16 12.32 7.01 -21.09
CA VAL A 16 11.17 7.81 -21.53
C VAL A 16 10.02 7.68 -20.56
N PHE A 17 9.62 6.45 -20.19
CA PHE A 17 8.49 6.22 -19.29
C PHE A 17 8.76 6.61 -17.83
N THR A 18 10.00 6.82 -17.44
CA THR A 18 10.34 7.33 -16.11
C THR A 18 10.55 8.84 -16.12
N ILE A 19 11.32 9.35 -17.07
CA ILE A 19 11.71 10.77 -17.08
C ILE A 19 10.55 11.65 -17.53
N VAL A 20 9.78 11.24 -18.54
CA VAL A 20 8.67 12.06 -19.04
C VAL A 20 7.61 12.34 -17.97
N PRO A 21 7.10 11.34 -17.21
CA PRO A 21 6.18 11.61 -16.11
C PRO A 21 6.79 12.50 -15.02
N LEU A 22 8.07 12.31 -14.69
CA LEU A 22 8.74 13.15 -13.70
C LEU A 22 8.86 14.62 -14.17
N LEU A 23 9.14 14.83 -15.45
CA LEU A 23 9.16 16.17 -16.02
C LEU A 23 7.78 16.83 -15.99
N PHE A 24 6.70 16.06 -16.24
CA PHE A 24 5.35 16.57 -16.09
C PHE A 24 5.04 16.94 -14.64
N VAL A 25 5.39 16.10 -13.66
CA VAL A 25 5.19 16.42 -12.24
C VAL A 25 5.95 17.71 -11.89
N PHE A 26 7.19 17.84 -12.36
CA PHE A 26 7.98 19.04 -12.14
C PHE A 26 7.35 20.26 -12.80
N TYR A 27 6.96 20.15 -14.06
CA TYR A 27 6.30 21.23 -14.80
C TYR A 27 5.03 21.70 -14.11
N TYR A 28 4.12 20.80 -13.78
CA TYR A 28 2.86 21.12 -13.09
C TYR A 28 3.08 21.61 -11.65
N GLY A 29 4.14 21.14 -10.97
CA GLY A 29 4.52 21.62 -9.64
C GLY A 29 4.87 23.11 -9.62
N PHE A 30 5.44 23.62 -10.72
CA PHE A 30 5.85 25.01 -10.86
C PHE A 30 4.95 25.87 -11.77
N THR A 31 3.83 25.33 -12.22
CA THR A 31 2.93 26.02 -13.15
C THR A 31 1.56 26.16 -12.52
N SER A 32 1.00 27.39 -12.56
CA SER A 32 -0.39 27.66 -12.18
C SER A 32 -1.36 27.15 -13.24
N SER A 33 -2.66 27.08 -12.91
CA SER A 33 -3.75 26.77 -13.86
C SER A 33 -3.76 27.67 -15.10
N ASP A 34 -3.25 28.90 -14.98
CA ASP A 34 -3.15 29.88 -16.05
C ASP A 34 -1.87 29.75 -16.90
N GLY A 35 -1.07 28.71 -16.67
CA GLY A 35 0.18 28.47 -17.39
C GLY A 35 1.35 29.36 -16.96
N THR A 36 1.20 30.19 -15.94
CA THR A 36 2.26 31.05 -15.42
C THR A 36 3.13 30.33 -14.40
N PHE A 37 4.41 30.66 -14.37
CA PHE A 37 5.34 30.09 -13.38
C PHE A 37 4.98 30.57 -11.97
N THR A 38 4.84 29.63 -11.03
CA THR A 38 4.46 29.93 -9.65
C THR A 38 5.07 28.95 -8.66
N PHE A 39 5.31 29.41 -7.43
CA PHE A 39 5.66 28.57 -6.29
C PHE A 39 4.44 28.24 -5.41
N SER A 40 3.25 28.71 -5.76
CA SER A 40 2.05 28.52 -4.90
C SER A 40 1.72 27.06 -4.65
N ASN A 41 1.94 26.18 -5.63
CA ASN A 41 1.70 24.74 -5.47
C ASN A 41 2.67 24.11 -4.44
N ILE A 42 3.90 24.63 -4.37
CA ILE A 42 4.89 24.17 -3.38
C ILE A 42 4.56 24.73 -1.99
N THR A 43 4.18 26.01 -1.91
CA THR A 43 3.79 26.62 -0.63
C THR A 43 2.48 26.02 -0.08
N ALA A 44 1.56 25.57 -0.95
CA ALA A 44 0.35 24.87 -0.55
C ALA A 44 0.63 23.59 0.25
N ILE A 45 1.78 22.93 0.05
CA ILE A 45 2.17 21.76 0.84
C ILE A 45 2.24 22.07 2.34
N PHE A 46 2.58 23.31 2.70
CA PHE A 46 2.67 23.77 4.09
C PHE A 46 1.31 24.20 4.69
N GLU A 47 0.24 24.14 3.92
CA GLU A 47 -1.09 24.37 4.46
C GLU A 47 -1.44 23.34 5.53
N LYS A 48 -2.18 23.80 6.54
CA LYS A 48 -2.55 22.99 7.71
C LYS A 48 -3.15 21.62 7.34
N ILE A 49 -3.99 21.58 6.31
CA ILE A 49 -4.66 20.36 5.86
C ILE A 49 -3.64 19.32 5.35
N HIS A 50 -2.65 19.75 4.57
CA HIS A 50 -1.63 18.86 4.00
C HIS A 50 -0.65 18.36 5.07
N ILE A 51 -0.25 19.24 6.01
CA ILE A 51 0.61 18.85 7.14
C ILE A 51 -0.11 17.87 8.06
N GLN A 52 -1.39 18.08 8.33
CA GLN A 52 -2.19 17.14 9.14
C GLN A 52 -2.33 15.79 8.43
N ALA A 53 -2.60 15.79 7.13
CA ALA A 53 -2.67 14.55 6.35
C ALA A 53 -1.33 13.81 6.32
N LEU A 54 -0.21 14.54 6.17
CA LEU A 54 1.14 13.97 6.22
C LEU A 54 1.43 13.36 7.59
N GLY A 55 1.12 14.07 8.67
CA GLY A 55 1.31 13.59 10.05
C GLY A 55 0.51 12.32 10.31
N LEU A 56 -0.77 12.29 9.90
CA LEU A 56 -1.61 11.10 10.00
C LEU A 56 -1.03 9.93 9.19
N SER A 57 -0.61 10.18 7.96
CA SER A 57 -0.03 9.15 7.09
C SER A 57 1.24 8.55 7.69
N LEU A 58 2.13 9.37 8.26
CA LEU A 58 3.34 8.89 8.93
C LEU A 58 3.01 8.07 10.18
N LEU A 59 2.03 8.51 10.98
CA LEU A 59 1.58 7.76 12.15
C LEU A 59 1.05 6.39 11.75
N LEU A 60 0.16 6.33 10.75
CA LEU A 60 -0.39 5.08 10.25
C LEU A 60 0.69 4.17 9.67
N ALA A 61 1.68 4.72 8.96
CA ALA A 61 2.81 3.96 8.42
C ALA A 61 3.65 3.34 9.53
N VAL A 62 3.95 4.08 10.61
CA VAL A 62 4.70 3.56 11.77
C VAL A 62 3.93 2.44 12.46
N ILE A 63 2.63 2.63 12.72
CA ILE A 63 1.78 1.62 13.34
C ILE A 63 1.73 0.35 12.46
N THR A 64 1.48 0.51 11.16
CA THR A 64 1.44 -0.63 10.22
C THR A 64 2.76 -1.37 10.21
N THR A 65 3.89 -0.67 10.11
CA THR A 65 5.21 -1.28 10.13
C THR A 65 5.48 -2.05 11.41
N ALA A 66 5.12 -1.49 12.57
CA ALA A 66 5.27 -2.16 13.86
C ALA A 66 4.44 -3.45 13.92
N VAL A 67 3.19 -3.41 13.45
CA VAL A 67 2.31 -4.59 13.41
C VAL A 67 2.85 -5.63 12.43
N CYS A 68 3.27 -5.24 11.22
CA CYS A 68 3.87 -6.15 10.26
C CYS A 68 5.12 -6.83 10.83
N LEU A 69 6.01 -6.08 11.49
CA LEU A 69 7.21 -6.65 12.13
C LEU A 69 6.85 -7.63 13.27
N LEU A 70 5.82 -7.32 14.04
CA LEU A 70 5.35 -8.18 15.13
C LEU A 70 4.90 -9.56 14.61
N PHE A 71 4.29 -9.62 13.44
CA PHE A 71 3.88 -10.89 12.80
C PHE A 71 5.00 -11.52 11.96
N ALA A 72 5.74 -10.72 11.19
CA ALA A 72 6.76 -11.21 10.28
C ALA A 72 7.96 -11.84 11.03
N TYR A 73 8.36 -11.27 12.16
CA TYR A 73 9.51 -11.76 12.92
C TYR A 73 9.31 -13.18 13.48
N PRO A 74 8.22 -13.51 14.22
CA PRO A 74 7.95 -14.86 14.66
C PRO A 74 7.80 -15.84 13.49
N LEU A 75 7.14 -15.41 12.42
CA LEU A 75 6.96 -16.22 11.22
C LEU A 75 8.32 -16.57 10.59
N ALA A 76 9.20 -15.60 10.43
CA ALA A 76 10.55 -15.81 9.90
C ALA A 76 11.36 -16.77 10.78
N LEU A 77 11.25 -16.66 12.12
CA LEU A 77 11.90 -17.58 13.06
C LEU A 77 11.37 -19.02 12.93
N ILE A 78 10.07 -19.20 12.82
CA ILE A 78 9.47 -20.53 12.63
C ILE A 78 9.94 -21.12 11.29
N LEU A 79 9.91 -20.33 10.21
CA LEU A 79 10.34 -20.77 8.89
C LEU A 79 11.83 -21.11 8.83
N SER A 80 12.69 -20.37 9.56
CA SER A 80 14.13 -20.64 9.58
C SER A 80 14.46 -22.01 10.21
N LYS A 81 13.64 -22.46 11.14
CA LYS A 81 13.78 -23.74 11.85
C LYS A 81 13.03 -24.90 11.19
N SER A 82 12.18 -24.62 10.21
CA SER A 82 11.35 -25.62 9.52
C SER A 82 12.15 -26.40 8.48
N ALA A 83 11.76 -27.68 8.25
CA ALA A 83 12.33 -28.50 7.20
C ALA A 83 12.13 -27.86 5.82
N ALA A 84 13.11 -27.99 4.92
CA ALA A 84 13.12 -27.30 3.62
C ALA A 84 11.83 -27.51 2.78
N LYS A 85 11.24 -28.70 2.84
CA LYS A 85 9.98 -29.03 2.12
C LYS A 85 8.79 -28.22 2.62
N ASN A 86 8.63 -28.09 3.94
CA ASN A 86 7.52 -27.33 4.55
C ASN A 86 7.73 -25.82 4.39
N ARG A 87 8.97 -25.36 4.42
CA ARG A 87 9.37 -23.97 4.24
C ARG A 87 8.89 -23.41 2.89
N SER A 88 9.14 -24.11 1.79
CA SER A 88 8.73 -23.69 0.46
C SER A 88 7.22 -23.57 0.32
N PHE A 89 6.47 -24.52 0.89
CA PHE A 89 5.01 -24.49 0.86
C PHE A 89 4.43 -23.32 1.64
N VAL A 90 4.94 -23.05 2.84
CA VAL A 90 4.49 -21.92 3.66
C VAL A 90 4.80 -20.58 2.98
N ILE A 91 6.02 -20.41 2.44
CA ILE A 91 6.37 -19.21 1.67
C ILE A 91 5.42 -19.02 0.49
N PHE A 92 5.09 -20.09 -0.23
CA PHE A 92 4.16 -20.03 -1.36
C PHE A 92 2.77 -19.52 -0.93
N ILE A 93 2.22 -20.00 0.21
CA ILE A 93 0.95 -19.53 0.75
C ILE A 93 0.96 -18.03 1.06
N PHE A 94 2.08 -17.50 1.60
CA PHE A 94 2.22 -16.07 1.90
C PHE A 94 2.39 -15.20 0.65
N ILE A 95 3.00 -15.74 -0.41
CA ILE A 95 3.15 -15.02 -1.68
C ILE A 95 1.84 -15.02 -2.49
N LEU A 96 1.00 -16.05 -2.34
CA LEU A 96 -0.22 -16.23 -3.12
C LEU A 96 -1.18 -15.02 -3.06
N PRO A 97 -1.44 -14.38 -1.90
CA PRO A 97 -2.24 -13.17 -1.83
C PRO A 97 -1.67 -12.00 -2.62
N MET A 98 -0.35 -11.91 -2.78
CA MET A 98 0.29 -10.83 -3.55
C MET A 98 -0.01 -10.92 -5.06
N TRP A 99 -0.41 -12.09 -5.56
CA TRP A 99 -0.80 -12.30 -6.95
C TRP A 99 -2.25 -11.86 -7.24
N ILE A 100 -3.04 -11.66 -6.20
CA ILE A 100 -4.40 -11.15 -6.36
C ILE A 100 -4.32 -9.65 -6.70
N ASN A 101 -5.15 -9.24 -7.66
CA ASN A 101 -5.23 -7.84 -8.06
C ASN A 101 -5.53 -6.95 -6.84
N PHE A 102 -4.78 -5.86 -6.71
CA PHE A 102 -4.90 -4.89 -5.62
C PHE A 102 -6.33 -4.38 -5.40
N LEU A 103 -7.05 -4.06 -6.49
CA LEU A 103 -8.44 -3.60 -6.39
C LEU A 103 -9.37 -4.66 -5.79
N LEU A 104 -9.19 -5.93 -6.18
CA LEU A 104 -9.99 -7.02 -5.62
C LEU A 104 -9.70 -7.21 -4.13
N ARG A 105 -8.46 -7.06 -3.70
CA ARG A 105 -8.08 -7.11 -2.27
C ARG A 105 -8.76 -5.99 -1.47
N ILE A 106 -8.72 -4.76 -1.97
CA ILE A 106 -9.38 -3.62 -1.31
C ILE A 106 -10.88 -3.87 -1.20
N ILE A 107 -11.53 -4.33 -2.28
CA ILE A 107 -12.97 -4.63 -2.27
C ILE A 107 -13.28 -5.73 -1.27
N ALA A 108 -12.49 -6.79 -1.22
CA ALA A 108 -12.68 -7.90 -0.28
C ALA A 108 -12.57 -7.44 1.18
N ILE A 109 -11.53 -6.67 1.52
CA ILE A 109 -11.34 -6.10 2.87
C ILE A 109 -12.51 -5.17 3.22
N ARG A 110 -12.92 -4.33 2.27
CA ARG A 110 -14.07 -3.44 2.47
C ARG A 110 -15.35 -4.23 2.77
N MET A 111 -15.62 -5.31 2.04
CA MET A 111 -16.78 -6.17 2.29
C MET A 111 -16.70 -6.89 3.64
N LEU A 112 -15.50 -7.31 4.05
CA LEU A 112 -15.29 -7.95 5.35
C LEU A 112 -15.53 -6.99 6.52
N LEU A 113 -15.04 -5.75 6.42
CA LEU A 113 -15.08 -4.73 7.49
C LEU A 113 -16.35 -3.89 7.49
N SER A 114 -17.22 -4.05 6.50
CA SER A 114 -18.52 -3.36 6.40
C SER A 114 -19.41 -3.66 7.60
N ASP A 115 -20.29 -2.71 7.96
CA ASP A 115 -21.24 -2.87 9.06
C ASP A 115 -22.13 -4.11 8.90
N ASN A 116 -22.51 -4.45 7.66
CA ASN A 116 -23.22 -5.68 7.30
C ASN A 116 -22.28 -6.76 6.74
N GLY A 117 -20.98 -6.66 7.03
CA GLY A 117 -19.96 -7.57 6.53
C GLY A 117 -19.89 -8.88 7.31
N ILE A 118 -19.09 -9.81 6.77
CA ILE A 118 -18.90 -11.15 7.34
C ILE A 118 -18.39 -11.08 8.79
N LEU A 119 -17.51 -10.11 9.09
CA LEU A 119 -16.98 -9.92 10.44
C LEU A 119 -18.11 -9.64 11.45
N ASN A 120 -18.97 -8.68 11.16
CA ASN A 120 -20.08 -8.32 12.04
C ASN A 120 -21.16 -9.41 12.09
N TYR A 121 -21.35 -10.16 11.00
CA TYR A 121 -22.21 -11.33 11.01
C TYR A 121 -21.71 -12.41 12.01
N ILE A 122 -20.40 -12.72 11.98
CA ILE A 122 -19.80 -13.68 12.92
C ILE A 122 -19.93 -13.18 14.36
N LEU A 123 -19.67 -11.89 14.60
CA LEU A 123 -19.79 -11.29 15.93
C LEU A 123 -21.25 -11.36 16.45
N SER A 124 -22.22 -11.11 15.59
CA SER A 124 -23.64 -11.22 15.95
C SER A 124 -24.06 -12.65 16.31
N VAL A 125 -23.55 -13.65 15.61
CA VAL A 125 -23.79 -15.07 15.92
C VAL A 125 -23.17 -15.45 17.29
N LEU A 126 -22.04 -14.81 17.65
CA LEU A 126 -21.37 -15.02 18.94
C LEU A 126 -21.94 -14.15 20.06
N ASN A 127 -23.01 -13.39 19.82
CA ASN A 127 -23.58 -12.40 20.75
C ASN A 127 -22.57 -11.34 21.23
N LEU A 128 -21.59 -10.99 20.38
CA LEU A 128 -20.61 -9.92 20.62
C LEU A 128 -21.09 -8.61 19.97
N PRO A 129 -20.67 -7.46 20.52
CA PRO A 129 -21.02 -6.17 19.95
C PRO A 129 -20.46 -6.02 18.53
N ASN A 130 -21.26 -5.44 17.65
CA ASN A 130 -20.80 -5.12 16.30
C ASN A 130 -19.75 -4.00 16.33
N PHE A 131 -18.74 -4.12 15.48
CA PHE A 131 -17.70 -3.11 15.30
C PHE A 131 -17.92 -2.33 14.00
N SER A 132 -18.17 -1.03 14.12
CA SER A 132 -18.14 -0.12 12.98
C SER A 132 -16.71 0.39 12.77
N ILE A 133 -15.89 -0.42 12.10
CA ILE A 133 -14.48 -0.10 11.82
C ILE A 133 -14.34 0.64 10.49
N MET A 134 -15.32 0.52 9.61
CA MET A 134 -15.31 1.12 8.29
C MET A 134 -15.10 2.65 8.37
N TYR A 135 -14.28 3.19 7.46
CA TYR A 135 -13.91 4.62 7.41
C TYR A 135 -13.10 5.13 8.61
N THR A 136 -12.53 4.24 9.42
CA THR A 136 -11.63 4.61 10.53
C THR A 136 -10.15 4.42 10.15
N PRO A 137 -9.23 5.09 10.84
CA PRO A 137 -7.80 4.82 10.70
C PRO A 137 -7.42 3.36 10.95
N ALA A 138 -8.18 2.65 11.81
CA ALA A 138 -7.97 1.22 12.07
C ALA A 138 -8.22 0.36 10.83
N ALA A 139 -9.26 0.65 10.04
CA ALA A 139 -9.52 -0.05 8.79
C ALA A 139 -8.37 0.12 7.78
N ILE A 140 -7.77 1.32 7.74
CA ILE A 140 -6.61 1.61 6.88
C ILE A 140 -5.41 0.76 7.32
N VAL A 141 -5.12 0.71 8.62
CA VAL A 141 -4.01 -0.12 9.15
C VAL A 141 -4.24 -1.60 8.85
N ILE A 142 -5.46 -2.12 9.06
CA ILE A 142 -5.79 -3.51 8.73
C ILE A 142 -5.55 -3.80 7.24
N GLY A 143 -6.01 -2.90 6.36
CA GLY A 143 -5.79 -3.02 4.92
C GLY A 143 -4.31 -3.02 4.56
N MET A 144 -3.53 -2.10 5.12
CA MET A 144 -2.08 -2.01 4.90
C MET A 144 -1.34 -3.26 5.43
N VAL A 145 -1.68 -3.76 6.62
CA VAL A 145 -1.06 -4.98 7.19
C VAL A 145 -1.36 -6.20 6.32
N TYR A 146 -2.54 -6.26 5.72
CA TYR A 146 -2.88 -7.34 4.80
C TYR A 146 -2.12 -7.24 3.46
N ASP A 147 -1.82 -6.03 3.01
CA ASP A 147 -1.13 -5.78 1.73
C ASP A 147 0.39 -6.04 1.80
N TYR A 148 1.00 -5.85 2.97
CA TYR A 148 2.45 -5.99 3.21
C TYR A 148 2.81 -7.19 4.08
#